data_a28c7ccef9ce7fd59a682ad7ee98a243
#
_entry.id   a28c7ccef9ce7fd59a682ad7ee98a243
#
_cell.length_a   1.000
_cell.length_b   1.000
_cell.length_c   1.000
_cell.angle_alpha   90.00
_cell.angle_beta   90.00
_cell.angle_gamma   90.00
#
_symmetry.space_group_name_H-M   'P 1'
#
loop_
_entity.id
_entity.type
_entity.pdbx_description
1 polymer ?
#
loop_
_entity_poly.entity_id
_entity_poly.type
_entity_poly.pdbx_seq_one_letter_code
_entity_poly.pdbx_strand_id
1 'polypeptide(L)'
;LFPYEYAAGEIRQRLQENQLQLVLFNTPPGDVNAGEWGLAAIPGRSAEARRDIELALEYACQLGCPQVHIMAGVVPPGLDRAACEAVLIDNLRYAAECFARHDKRILIEALNPQTKPGYLYHSQYQTLAMVKRVDRPNLAVQLDLFHAQKVDGNLSHLITEYAGQYRHIQIASLPDRHEPDEGEINYPWLYALLDKTGYDGWIGCEYIPRTDTLSGLGWFSPYRKK
;
A
#
# COMPACT_ATOMS: atom_id res chain seq x y z
N LEU A 1 -0.08 7.05 4.08
CA LEU A 1 0.74 8.22 4.40
C LEU A 1 0.94 9.09 3.17
N PHE A 2 0.73 10.41 3.30
CA PHE A 2 0.92 11.40 2.25
C PHE A 2 1.90 12.47 2.75
N PRO A 3 3.16 12.48 2.28
CA PRO A 3 4.19 13.37 2.83
C PRO A 3 4.16 14.79 2.26
N TYR A 4 3.31 15.10 1.29
CA TYR A 4 3.39 16.26 0.41
C TYR A 4 3.04 17.60 1.05
N GLU A 5 2.54 17.60 2.28
CA GLU A 5 2.29 18.81 3.07
C GLU A 5 3.58 19.44 3.64
N TYR A 6 4.66 18.67 3.65
CA TYR A 6 5.97 19.06 4.21
C TYR A 6 7.05 18.99 3.15
N ALA A 7 8.04 19.87 3.22
CA ALA A 7 9.20 19.77 2.36
C ALA A 7 9.98 18.48 2.64
N ALA A 8 10.41 17.77 1.59
CA ALA A 8 11.13 16.51 1.75
C ALA A 8 12.39 16.63 2.63
N GLY A 9 13.10 17.80 2.57
CA GLY A 9 14.24 18.08 3.43
C GLY A 9 13.91 18.11 4.92
N GLU A 10 12.75 18.65 5.28
CA GLU A 10 12.26 18.69 6.66
C GLU A 10 11.91 17.28 7.17
N ILE A 11 11.21 16.48 6.36
CA ILE A 11 10.90 15.09 6.69
C ILE A 11 12.21 14.29 6.88
N ARG A 12 13.17 14.44 5.96
CA ARG A 12 14.47 13.77 6.06
C ARG A 12 15.20 14.11 7.35
N GLN A 13 15.21 15.37 7.74
CA GLN A 13 15.81 15.80 9.00
C GLN A 13 15.15 15.08 10.19
N ARG A 14 13.82 15.06 10.26
CA ARG A 14 13.06 14.36 11.34
C ARG A 14 13.33 12.86 11.39
N LEU A 15 13.40 12.21 10.23
CA LEU A 15 13.75 10.80 10.15
C LEU A 15 15.15 10.54 10.71
N GLN A 16 16.13 11.36 10.36
CA GLN A 16 17.52 11.26 10.85
C GLN A 16 17.62 11.50 12.36
N GLU A 17 16.99 12.56 12.88
CA GLU A 17 16.96 12.89 14.31
C GLU A 17 16.38 11.75 15.16
N ASN A 18 15.42 10.99 14.62
CA ASN A 18 14.75 9.89 15.31
C ASN A 18 15.24 8.50 14.91
N GLN A 19 16.29 8.40 14.08
CA GLN A 19 16.83 7.14 13.56
C GLN A 19 15.75 6.25 12.89
N LEU A 20 14.84 6.90 12.15
CA LEU A 20 13.75 6.23 11.43
C LEU A 20 14.06 6.13 9.94
N GLN A 21 13.54 5.11 9.29
CA GLN A 21 13.53 4.93 7.85
C GLN A 21 12.11 5.04 7.32
N LEU A 22 11.90 5.85 6.29
CA LEU A 22 10.66 5.84 5.52
C LEU A 22 10.69 4.66 4.55
N VAL A 23 9.76 3.72 4.71
CA VAL A 23 9.77 2.47 3.93
C VAL A 23 8.70 2.41 2.85
N LEU A 24 7.65 3.22 2.98
CA LEU A 24 6.53 3.31 2.05
C LEU A 24 5.74 4.61 2.26
N PHE A 25 5.25 5.17 1.17
CA PHE A 25 4.18 6.18 1.17
C PHE A 25 3.38 6.08 -0.14
N ASN A 26 2.28 6.83 -0.24
CA ASN A 26 1.36 6.77 -1.37
C ASN A 26 1.60 7.94 -2.34
N THR A 27 1.29 7.77 -3.63
CA THR A 27 1.11 8.92 -4.54
C THR A 27 0.04 9.88 -4.02
N PRO A 28 0.01 11.15 -4.44
CA PRO A 28 -1.07 12.07 -4.09
C PRO A 28 -2.45 11.46 -4.30
N PRO A 29 -3.40 11.68 -3.38
CA PRO A 29 -4.73 11.07 -3.45
C PRO A 29 -5.65 11.74 -4.48
N GLY A 30 -5.30 12.91 -5.01
CA GLY A 30 -6.19 13.78 -5.74
C GLY A 30 -7.05 14.65 -4.81
N ASP A 31 -8.19 15.12 -5.29
CA ASP A 31 -9.15 15.88 -4.48
C ASP A 31 -10.02 14.93 -3.62
N VAL A 32 -9.60 14.74 -2.38
CA VAL A 32 -10.30 13.87 -1.41
C VAL A 32 -11.72 14.37 -1.12
N ASN A 33 -11.95 15.69 -1.16
CA ASN A 33 -13.29 16.28 -0.94
C ASN A 33 -14.24 15.98 -2.11
N ALA A 34 -13.70 15.84 -3.32
CA ALA A 34 -14.45 15.36 -4.49
C ALA A 34 -14.59 13.83 -4.54
N GLY A 35 -14.08 13.10 -3.56
CA GLY A 35 -14.15 11.64 -3.48
C GLY A 35 -13.03 10.91 -4.22
N GLU A 36 -12.00 11.62 -4.67
CA GLU A 36 -10.84 10.99 -5.30
C GLU A 36 -9.99 10.22 -4.28
N TRP A 37 -9.34 9.15 -4.72
CA TRP A 37 -8.42 8.36 -3.93
C TRP A 37 -7.33 7.74 -4.81
N GLY A 38 -6.59 8.61 -5.53
CA GLY A 38 -5.68 8.29 -6.61
C GLY A 38 -6.26 8.54 -7.99
N LEU A 39 -5.40 8.74 -8.97
CA LEU A 39 -5.80 9.10 -10.34
C LEU A 39 -5.28 8.12 -11.40
N ALA A 40 -4.50 7.11 -11.01
CA ALA A 40 -3.74 6.30 -11.95
C ALA A 40 -4.61 5.46 -12.89
N ALA A 41 -5.87 5.17 -12.50
CA ALA A 41 -6.81 4.40 -13.33
C ALA A 41 -7.88 5.27 -14.03
N ILE A 42 -7.85 6.59 -13.91
CA ILE A 42 -8.96 7.43 -14.35
C ILE A 42 -8.75 7.87 -15.80
N PRO A 43 -9.61 7.43 -16.76
CA PRO A 43 -9.56 7.87 -18.14
C PRO A 43 -9.60 9.38 -18.28
N GLY A 44 -8.72 9.94 -19.12
CA GLY A 44 -8.60 11.39 -19.32
C GLY A 44 -7.71 12.10 -18.28
N ARG A 45 -7.32 11.44 -17.18
CA ARG A 45 -6.49 12.04 -16.10
C ARG A 45 -5.04 11.53 -16.09
N SER A 46 -4.58 10.81 -17.14
CA SER A 46 -3.21 10.24 -17.16
C SER A 46 -2.10 11.29 -17.03
N ALA A 47 -2.28 12.49 -17.58
CA ALA A 47 -1.29 13.55 -17.44
C ALA A 47 -1.12 14.03 -15.98
N GLU A 48 -2.20 14.07 -15.23
CA GLU A 48 -2.19 14.40 -13.79
C GLU A 48 -1.58 13.26 -12.99
N ALA A 49 -2.04 12.02 -13.22
CA ALA A 49 -1.51 10.83 -12.58
C ALA A 49 0.01 10.69 -12.77
N ARG A 50 0.53 11.01 -13.95
CA ARG A 50 1.98 10.97 -14.21
C ARG A 50 2.74 12.07 -13.49
N ARG A 51 2.19 13.27 -13.36
CA ARG A 51 2.79 14.32 -12.49
C ARG A 51 2.83 13.89 -11.02
N ASP A 52 1.77 13.23 -10.53
CA ASP A 52 1.73 12.69 -9.17
C ASP A 52 2.76 11.58 -8.96
N ILE A 53 2.96 10.72 -9.96
CA ILE A 53 4.00 9.68 -9.97
C ILE A 53 5.40 10.30 -9.95
N GLU A 54 5.65 11.33 -10.76
CA GLU A 54 6.94 12.05 -10.80
C GLU A 54 7.23 12.76 -9.48
N LEU A 55 6.24 13.43 -8.88
CA LEU A 55 6.35 14.05 -7.57
C LEU A 55 6.67 13.00 -6.49
N ALA A 56 5.97 11.86 -6.51
CA ALA A 56 6.24 10.78 -5.58
C ALA A 56 7.65 10.20 -5.75
N LEU A 57 8.13 10.06 -6.98
CA LEU A 57 9.51 9.64 -7.25
C LEU A 57 10.53 10.63 -6.71
N GLU A 58 10.31 11.93 -6.88
CA GLU A 58 11.17 12.98 -6.34
C GLU A 58 11.29 12.85 -4.81
N TYR A 59 10.15 12.76 -4.10
CA TYR A 59 10.13 12.54 -2.65
C TYR A 59 10.81 11.22 -2.26
N ALA A 60 10.55 10.14 -2.99
CA ALA A 60 11.18 8.85 -2.72
C ALA A 60 12.71 8.92 -2.84
N CYS A 61 13.24 9.67 -3.81
CA CYS A 61 14.67 9.87 -3.97
C CYS A 61 15.25 10.73 -2.84
N GLN A 62 14.61 11.84 -2.50
CA GLN A 62 15.09 12.75 -1.45
C GLN A 62 15.05 12.12 -0.05
N LEU A 63 14.06 11.25 0.21
CA LEU A 63 13.85 10.59 1.51
C LEU A 63 14.54 9.22 1.63
N GLY A 64 15.14 8.72 0.56
CA GLY A 64 15.71 7.37 0.55
C GLY A 64 14.65 6.26 0.65
N CYS A 65 13.38 6.56 0.35
CA CYS A 65 12.30 5.58 0.42
C CYS A 65 12.42 4.55 -0.72
N PRO A 66 12.40 3.24 -0.43
CA PRO A 66 12.65 2.23 -1.45
C PRO A 66 11.46 1.96 -2.37
N GLN A 67 10.25 2.33 -1.96
CA GLN A 67 9.03 1.97 -2.69
C GLN A 67 7.88 2.94 -2.45
N VAL A 68 6.97 3.06 -3.42
CA VAL A 68 5.79 3.93 -3.37
C VAL A 68 4.56 3.15 -3.83
N HIS A 69 3.46 3.30 -3.10
CA HIS A 69 2.15 2.80 -3.53
C HIS A 69 1.54 3.76 -4.56
N ILE A 70 1.28 3.24 -5.75
CA ILE A 70 0.56 3.96 -6.82
C ILE A 70 -0.94 3.74 -6.63
N MET A 71 -1.63 4.78 -6.20
CA MET A 71 -3.06 4.69 -5.92
C MET A 71 -3.87 4.65 -7.22
N ALA A 72 -4.63 3.55 -7.40
CA ALA A 72 -5.42 3.34 -8.62
C ALA A 72 -6.53 4.39 -8.79
N GLY A 73 -7.30 4.60 -7.75
CA GLY A 73 -8.40 5.57 -7.73
C GLY A 73 -9.77 4.95 -7.51
N VAL A 74 -10.69 5.79 -7.06
CA VAL A 74 -12.13 5.51 -7.01
C VAL A 74 -12.69 5.73 -8.42
N VAL A 75 -13.29 4.69 -9.00
CA VAL A 75 -13.86 4.75 -10.35
C VAL A 75 -15.17 5.54 -10.32
N PRO A 76 -15.26 6.68 -11.02
CA PRO A 76 -16.49 7.44 -11.11
C PRO A 76 -17.65 6.62 -11.69
N PRO A 77 -18.89 6.84 -11.23
CA PRO A 77 -20.05 6.17 -11.81
C PRO A 77 -20.13 6.34 -13.32
N GLY A 78 -20.44 5.25 -14.02
CA GLY A 78 -20.60 5.26 -15.49
C GLY A 78 -19.33 5.10 -16.31
N LEU A 79 -18.15 5.08 -15.69
CA LEU A 79 -16.93 4.69 -16.40
C LEU A 79 -16.82 3.18 -16.58
N ASP A 80 -16.39 2.77 -17.76
CA ASP A 80 -16.09 1.37 -18.05
C ASP A 80 -14.85 0.92 -17.27
N ARG A 81 -15.01 -0.16 -16.51
CA ARG A 81 -13.92 -0.73 -15.71
C ARG A 81 -12.76 -1.20 -16.57
N ALA A 82 -13.02 -1.77 -17.74
CA ALA A 82 -11.95 -2.25 -18.62
C ALA A 82 -11.12 -1.08 -19.18
N ALA A 83 -11.76 0.06 -19.48
CA ALA A 83 -11.07 1.29 -19.84
C ALA A 83 -10.20 1.82 -18.70
N CYS A 84 -10.70 1.80 -17.45
CA CYS A 84 -9.93 2.18 -16.28
C CYS A 84 -8.71 1.26 -16.07
N GLU A 85 -8.87 -0.05 -16.22
CA GLU A 85 -7.76 -1.01 -16.11
C GLU A 85 -6.70 -0.80 -17.21
N ALA A 86 -7.11 -0.50 -18.43
CA ALA A 86 -6.18 -0.18 -19.52
C ALA A 86 -5.35 1.07 -19.21
N VAL A 87 -5.99 2.13 -18.74
CA VAL A 87 -5.31 3.38 -18.33
C VAL A 87 -4.35 3.12 -17.19
N LEU A 88 -4.75 2.31 -16.19
CA LEU A 88 -3.87 1.97 -15.09
C LEU A 88 -2.65 1.17 -15.55
N ILE A 89 -2.79 0.21 -16.46
CA ILE A 89 -1.66 -0.56 -17.00
C ILE A 89 -0.63 0.40 -17.61
N ASP A 90 -1.07 1.36 -18.42
CA ASP A 90 -0.17 2.32 -19.07
C ASP A 90 0.53 3.22 -18.05
N ASN A 91 -0.18 3.70 -17.03
CA ASN A 91 0.39 4.52 -15.98
C ASN A 91 1.32 3.73 -15.05
N LEU A 92 1.01 2.46 -14.75
CA LEU A 92 1.91 1.60 -13.97
C LEU A 92 3.19 1.24 -14.76
N ARG A 93 3.11 1.02 -16.07
CA ARG A 93 4.31 0.82 -16.91
C ARG A 93 5.18 2.05 -16.91
N TYR A 94 4.58 3.24 -17.08
CA TYR A 94 5.28 4.51 -16.98
C TYR A 94 5.96 4.67 -15.61
N ALA A 95 5.23 4.47 -14.52
CA ALA A 95 5.77 4.55 -13.17
C ALA A 95 6.92 3.56 -12.96
N ALA A 96 6.75 2.31 -13.37
CA ALA A 96 7.78 1.29 -13.23
C ALA A 96 9.08 1.67 -13.96
N GLU A 97 8.98 2.22 -15.17
CA GLU A 97 10.15 2.69 -15.93
C GLU A 97 10.85 3.88 -15.28
N CYS A 98 10.09 4.84 -14.74
CA CYS A 98 10.66 5.97 -14.01
C CYS A 98 11.37 5.53 -12.73
N PHE A 99 10.73 4.68 -11.93
CA PHE A 99 11.26 4.21 -10.65
C PHE A 99 12.45 3.25 -10.79
N ALA A 100 12.48 2.42 -11.84
CA ALA A 100 13.59 1.51 -12.11
C ALA A 100 14.93 2.23 -12.30
N ARG A 101 14.94 3.43 -12.88
CA ARG A 101 16.14 4.25 -13.08
C ARG A 101 16.77 4.71 -11.77
N HIS A 102 16.06 4.63 -10.66
CA HIS A 102 16.46 5.02 -9.32
C HIS A 102 16.52 3.83 -8.35
N ASP A 103 16.51 2.60 -8.87
CA ASP A 103 16.48 1.36 -8.07
C ASP A 103 15.33 1.33 -7.05
N LYS A 104 14.15 1.78 -7.46
CA LYS A 104 12.94 1.84 -6.62
C LYS A 104 11.81 0.98 -7.17
N ARG A 105 10.93 0.56 -6.27
CA ARG A 105 9.74 -0.22 -6.59
C ARG A 105 8.48 0.63 -6.56
N ILE A 106 7.47 0.14 -7.24
CA ILE A 106 6.11 0.61 -7.10
C ILE A 106 5.23 -0.53 -6.59
N LEU A 107 4.24 -0.18 -5.78
CA LEU A 107 3.28 -1.12 -5.24
C LEU A 107 1.85 -0.74 -5.65
N ILE A 108 0.97 -1.73 -5.70
CA ILE A 108 -0.48 -1.54 -5.79
C ILE A 108 -1.16 -2.30 -4.65
N GLU A 109 -2.33 -1.83 -4.24
CA GLU A 109 -3.08 -2.36 -3.10
C GLU A 109 -4.55 -2.53 -3.44
N ALA A 110 -5.18 -3.59 -2.91
CA ALA A 110 -6.63 -3.77 -2.92
C ALA A 110 -7.25 -3.23 -1.63
N LEU A 111 -8.28 -2.38 -1.77
CA LEU A 111 -9.03 -1.83 -0.65
C LEU A 111 -10.42 -2.45 -0.60
N ASN A 112 -10.86 -2.93 0.57
CA ASN A 112 -12.19 -3.51 0.71
C ASN A 112 -13.30 -2.46 0.42
N PRO A 113 -14.45 -2.87 -0.16
CA PRO A 113 -15.48 -1.94 -0.61
C PRO A 113 -16.24 -1.24 0.54
N GLN A 114 -16.15 -1.75 1.76
CA GLN A 114 -16.77 -1.09 2.92
C GLN A 114 -15.94 0.13 3.35
N THR A 115 -14.60 0.02 3.28
CA THR A 115 -13.69 1.12 3.65
C THR A 115 -13.57 2.14 2.52
N LYS A 116 -13.49 1.68 1.26
CA LYS A 116 -13.37 2.56 0.09
C LYS A 116 -14.29 2.09 -1.04
N PRO A 117 -15.57 2.47 -1.01
CA PRO A 117 -16.52 2.14 -2.09
C PRO A 117 -16.02 2.65 -3.44
N GLY A 118 -16.16 1.83 -4.47
CA GLY A 118 -15.79 2.20 -5.84
C GLY A 118 -14.31 2.21 -6.16
N TYR A 119 -13.41 1.91 -5.21
CA TYR A 119 -11.99 1.74 -5.54
C TYR A 119 -11.80 0.65 -6.58
N LEU A 120 -10.83 0.81 -7.49
CA LEU A 120 -10.71 -0.10 -8.65
C LEU A 120 -10.48 -1.56 -8.27
N TYR A 121 -9.70 -1.83 -7.22
CA TYR A 121 -9.40 -3.17 -6.74
C TYR A 121 -9.94 -3.40 -5.34
N HIS A 122 -10.64 -4.54 -5.17
CA HIS A 122 -11.15 -4.95 -3.87
C HIS A 122 -10.50 -6.25 -3.37
N SER A 123 -9.96 -7.06 -4.27
CA SER A 123 -9.42 -8.39 -3.98
C SER A 123 -7.92 -8.45 -4.27
N GLN A 124 -7.18 -9.20 -3.46
CA GLN A 124 -5.76 -9.47 -3.69
C GLN A 124 -5.53 -10.19 -5.02
N TYR A 125 -6.45 -11.06 -5.44
CA TYR A 125 -6.36 -11.75 -6.73
C TYR A 125 -6.43 -10.77 -7.92
N GLN A 126 -7.17 -9.67 -7.79
CA GLN A 126 -7.22 -8.62 -8.83
C GLN A 126 -5.89 -7.88 -8.93
N THR A 127 -5.27 -7.52 -7.81
CA THR A 127 -3.95 -6.85 -7.82
C THR A 127 -2.85 -7.79 -8.35
N LEU A 128 -2.85 -9.07 -7.95
CA LEU A 128 -1.92 -10.07 -8.45
C LEU A 128 -2.06 -10.28 -9.96
N ALA A 129 -3.30 -10.33 -10.47
CA ALA A 129 -3.56 -10.42 -11.90
C ALA A 129 -3.08 -9.16 -12.64
N MET A 130 -3.22 -7.98 -12.03
CA MET A 130 -2.74 -6.73 -12.61
C MET A 130 -1.21 -6.68 -12.68
N VAL A 131 -0.50 -7.11 -11.63
CA VAL A 131 0.97 -7.21 -11.66
C VAL A 131 1.43 -8.07 -12.85
N LYS A 132 0.78 -9.22 -13.08
CA LYS A 132 1.08 -10.08 -14.25
C LYS A 132 0.82 -9.38 -15.59
N ARG A 133 -0.27 -8.61 -15.71
CA ARG A 133 -0.64 -7.88 -16.95
C ARG A 133 0.29 -6.71 -17.25
N VAL A 134 0.77 -6.02 -16.21
CA VAL A 134 1.72 -4.90 -16.35
C VAL A 134 3.10 -5.42 -16.76
N ASP A 135 3.51 -6.56 -16.20
CA ASP A 135 4.75 -7.26 -16.51
C ASP A 135 5.98 -6.35 -16.36
N ARG A 136 6.23 -5.90 -15.13
CA ARG A 136 7.41 -5.11 -14.77
C ARG A 136 8.03 -5.65 -13.48
N PRO A 137 9.37 -5.90 -13.44
CA PRO A 137 10.02 -6.59 -12.33
C PRO A 137 10.02 -5.78 -11.02
N ASN A 138 9.86 -4.46 -11.10
CA ASN A 138 9.82 -3.57 -9.94
C ASN A 138 8.39 -3.16 -9.53
N LEU A 139 7.35 -3.82 -10.07
CA LEU A 139 5.98 -3.72 -9.58
C LEU A 139 5.65 -4.93 -8.71
N ALA A 140 5.10 -4.68 -7.53
CA ALA A 140 4.66 -5.71 -6.59
C ALA A 140 3.36 -5.33 -5.90
N VAL A 141 2.88 -6.19 -4.99
CA VAL A 141 1.66 -5.97 -4.23
C VAL A 141 2.00 -5.53 -2.80
N GLN A 142 1.25 -4.56 -2.30
CA GLN A 142 1.06 -4.27 -0.89
C GLN A 142 -0.11 -5.11 -0.40
N LEU A 143 0.15 -5.98 0.59
CA LEU A 143 -0.85 -6.84 1.19
C LEU A 143 -1.30 -6.26 2.54
N ASP A 144 -2.44 -5.60 2.56
CA ASP A 144 -3.11 -5.28 3.83
C ASP A 144 -4.00 -6.45 4.25
N LEU A 145 -3.65 -7.11 5.36
CA LEU A 145 -4.37 -8.28 5.88
C LEU A 145 -5.78 -7.93 6.39
N PHE A 146 -6.00 -6.69 6.83
CA PHE A 146 -7.35 -6.22 7.17
C PHE A 146 -8.26 -6.16 5.95
N HIS A 147 -7.79 -5.60 4.83
CA HIS A 147 -8.55 -5.56 3.59
C HIS A 147 -8.74 -6.96 2.99
N ALA A 148 -7.68 -7.75 2.99
CA ALA A 148 -7.71 -9.11 2.45
C ALA A 148 -8.69 -10.01 3.21
N GLN A 149 -8.72 -9.95 4.56
CA GLN A 149 -9.66 -10.77 5.35
C GLN A 149 -11.11 -10.40 5.06
N LYS A 150 -11.42 -9.11 4.88
CA LYS A 150 -12.79 -8.66 4.58
C LYS A 150 -13.34 -9.14 3.24
N VAL A 151 -12.49 -9.45 2.28
CA VAL A 151 -12.90 -9.75 0.90
C VAL A 151 -12.53 -11.18 0.50
N ASP A 152 -11.27 -11.53 0.64
CA ASP A 152 -10.72 -12.78 0.12
C ASP A 152 -10.75 -13.90 1.17
N GLY A 153 -10.53 -13.55 2.45
CA GLY A 153 -10.36 -14.54 3.52
C GLY A 153 -9.14 -15.43 3.28
N ASN A 154 -9.06 -16.56 3.99
CA ASN A 154 -8.01 -17.57 3.82
C ASN A 154 -6.59 -16.97 3.71
N LEU A 155 -6.26 -16.07 4.64
CA LEU A 155 -4.99 -15.31 4.65
C LEU A 155 -3.76 -16.21 4.58
N SER A 156 -3.82 -17.40 5.20
CA SER A 156 -2.71 -18.36 5.14
C SER A 156 -2.39 -18.79 3.71
N HIS A 157 -3.42 -19.03 2.88
CA HIS A 157 -3.25 -19.37 1.48
C HIS A 157 -2.64 -18.20 0.69
N LEU A 158 -3.18 -16.98 0.87
CA LEU A 158 -2.62 -15.78 0.22
C LEU A 158 -1.13 -15.60 0.55
N ILE A 159 -0.75 -15.73 1.82
CA ILE A 159 0.62 -15.57 2.27
C ILE A 159 1.54 -16.63 1.65
N THR A 160 1.11 -17.89 1.60
CA THR A 160 1.96 -19.00 1.13
C THR A 160 2.03 -19.10 -0.38
N GLU A 161 0.88 -19.05 -1.06
CA GLU A 161 0.79 -19.25 -2.51
C GLU A 161 1.45 -18.09 -3.28
N TYR A 162 1.35 -16.88 -2.77
CA TYR A 162 1.90 -15.69 -3.40
C TYR A 162 3.12 -15.12 -2.69
N ALA A 163 3.81 -15.94 -1.91
CA ALA A 163 5.08 -15.57 -1.30
C ALA A 163 6.05 -15.01 -2.36
N GLY A 164 6.75 -13.94 -2.02
CA GLY A 164 7.65 -13.25 -2.95
C GLY A 164 6.98 -12.24 -3.89
N GLN A 165 5.65 -12.21 -4.00
CA GLN A 165 4.92 -11.19 -4.77
C GLN A 165 4.53 -9.97 -3.91
N TYR A 166 4.52 -10.11 -2.58
CA TYR A 166 4.32 -9.03 -1.63
C TYR A 166 5.65 -8.40 -1.25
N ARG A 167 5.70 -7.07 -1.18
CA ARG A 167 6.88 -6.30 -0.75
C ARG A 167 6.62 -5.38 0.43
N HIS A 168 5.38 -5.27 0.83
CA HIS A 168 4.94 -4.61 2.05
C HIS A 168 3.66 -5.29 2.55
N ILE A 169 3.57 -5.51 3.87
CA ILE A 169 2.39 -6.08 4.50
C ILE A 169 1.87 -5.06 5.51
N GLN A 170 0.55 -4.95 5.62
CA GLN A 170 -0.10 -4.12 6.64
C GLN A 170 -1.03 -4.95 7.51
N ILE A 171 -1.19 -4.51 8.76
CA ILE A 171 -1.97 -5.20 9.78
C ILE A 171 -2.86 -4.23 10.55
N ALA A 172 -4.06 -4.70 10.87
CA ALA A 172 -4.99 -4.11 11.83
C ALA A 172 -5.98 -5.18 12.29
N SER A 173 -6.60 -5.02 13.46
CA SER A 173 -7.64 -5.94 13.90
C SER A 173 -8.89 -5.85 13.01
N LEU A 174 -9.67 -6.92 12.96
CA LEU A 174 -10.98 -6.96 12.35
C LEU A 174 -12.01 -7.30 13.44
N PRO A 175 -13.20 -6.64 13.48
CA PRO A 175 -13.80 -5.76 12.47
C PRO A 175 -13.39 -4.28 12.54
N ASP A 176 -12.86 -3.77 13.67
CA ASP A 176 -12.85 -2.34 13.98
C ASP A 176 -11.60 -1.58 13.56
N ARG A 177 -10.62 -2.27 12.95
CA ARG A 177 -9.34 -1.72 12.47
C ARG A 177 -8.50 -1.08 13.61
N HIS A 178 -8.54 -1.68 14.79
CA HIS A 178 -7.74 -1.31 15.95
C HIS A 178 -6.42 -2.09 16.03
N GLU A 179 -5.79 -2.09 17.22
CA GLU A 179 -4.56 -2.83 17.49
C GLU A 179 -4.71 -4.32 17.16
N PRO A 180 -3.68 -5.00 16.61
CA PRO A 180 -3.79 -6.37 16.08
C PRO A 180 -3.66 -7.46 17.17
N ASP A 181 -4.07 -7.18 18.40
CA ASP A 181 -4.04 -8.09 19.53
C ASP A 181 -5.38 -8.75 19.85
N GLU A 182 -6.43 -8.32 19.15
CA GLU A 182 -7.79 -8.86 19.29
C GLU A 182 -8.49 -8.97 17.94
N GLY A 183 -9.75 -9.40 17.96
CA GLY A 183 -10.55 -9.57 16.76
C GLY A 183 -10.38 -10.96 16.14
N GLU A 184 -10.84 -11.11 14.90
CA GLU A 184 -10.96 -12.43 14.25
C GLU A 184 -9.69 -12.89 13.51
N ILE A 185 -8.62 -12.08 13.45
CA ILE A 185 -7.39 -12.44 12.78
C ILE A 185 -6.37 -12.93 13.80
N ASN A 186 -5.88 -14.16 13.64
CA ASN A 186 -4.81 -14.71 14.49
C ASN A 186 -3.43 -14.25 14.01
N TYR A 187 -3.01 -13.04 14.38
CA TYR A 187 -1.73 -12.47 13.97
C TYR A 187 -0.50 -13.27 14.45
N PRO A 188 -0.43 -13.81 15.68
CA PRO A 188 0.70 -14.66 16.07
C PRO A 188 0.92 -15.85 15.13
N TRP A 189 -0.15 -16.47 14.64
CA TRP A 189 -0.07 -17.54 13.64
C TRP A 189 0.45 -17.00 12.30
N LEU A 190 -0.06 -15.86 11.84
CA LEU A 190 0.33 -15.28 10.55
C LEU A 190 1.78 -14.79 10.56
N TYR A 191 2.28 -14.25 11.67
CA TYR A 191 3.70 -13.87 11.80
C TYR A 191 4.62 -15.09 11.66
N ALA A 192 4.30 -16.17 12.38
CA ALA A 192 5.06 -17.42 12.25
C ALA A 192 5.00 -18.02 10.84
N LEU A 193 3.90 -17.81 10.13
CA LEU A 193 3.76 -18.22 8.74
C LEU A 193 4.59 -17.34 7.80
N LEU A 194 4.61 -16.03 7.98
CA LEU A 194 5.45 -15.11 7.22
C LEU A 194 6.93 -15.44 7.37
N ASP A 195 7.40 -15.72 8.59
CA ASP A 195 8.77 -16.17 8.84
C ASP A 195 9.11 -17.44 8.05
N LYS A 196 8.18 -18.41 7.97
CA LYS A 196 8.36 -19.65 7.21
C LYS A 196 8.42 -19.44 5.69
N THR A 197 7.76 -18.40 5.18
CA THR A 197 7.84 -18.04 3.75
C THR A 197 9.11 -17.29 3.37
N GLY A 198 9.92 -16.90 4.35
CA GLY A 198 11.12 -16.09 4.16
C GLY A 198 10.82 -14.62 3.84
N TYR A 199 9.67 -14.10 4.27
CA TYR A 199 9.36 -12.69 4.09
C TYR A 199 10.32 -11.82 4.91
N ASP A 200 11.05 -10.96 4.22
CA ASP A 200 12.10 -10.08 4.77
C ASP A 200 11.72 -8.58 4.72
N GLY A 201 10.48 -8.29 4.33
CA GLY A 201 9.97 -6.93 4.22
C GLY A 201 9.43 -6.36 5.54
N TRP A 202 8.84 -5.20 5.46
CA TRP A 202 8.23 -4.50 6.58
C TRP A 202 6.78 -4.89 6.78
N ILE A 203 6.35 -4.95 8.05
CA ILE A 203 4.95 -5.09 8.45
C ILE A 203 4.51 -3.74 9.04
N GLY A 204 3.71 -3.00 8.28
CA GLY A 204 3.17 -1.71 8.69
C GLY A 204 1.95 -1.88 9.59
N CYS A 205 1.93 -1.19 10.73
CA CYS A 205 0.81 -1.17 11.65
C CYS A 205 -0.16 -0.04 11.25
N GLU A 206 -1.12 -0.33 10.36
CA GLU A 206 -2.07 0.65 9.86
C GLU A 206 -3.44 0.49 10.53
N TYR A 207 -3.48 0.84 11.80
CA TYR A 207 -4.69 0.75 12.60
C TYR A 207 -5.07 2.08 13.27
N ILE A 208 -6.30 2.20 13.72
CA ILE A 208 -6.81 3.31 14.52
C ILE A 208 -6.69 2.91 15.98
N PRO A 209 -5.86 3.57 16.80
CA PRO A 209 -5.75 3.23 18.22
C PRO A 209 -7.10 3.29 18.93
N ARG A 210 -7.40 2.30 19.77
CA ARG A 210 -8.62 2.29 20.59
C ARG A 210 -8.74 3.50 21.50
N THR A 211 -7.61 4.01 21.97
CA THR A 211 -7.51 5.18 22.82
C THR A 211 -6.48 6.16 22.24
N ASP A 212 -5.22 5.98 22.57
CA ASP A 212 -4.09 6.70 22.00
C ASP A 212 -2.96 5.73 21.65
N THR A 213 -2.05 6.18 20.80
CA THR A 213 -0.98 5.33 20.27
C THR A 213 -0.09 4.75 21.38
N LEU A 214 0.28 5.55 22.38
CA LEU A 214 1.25 5.11 23.39
C LEU A 214 0.67 4.06 24.34
N SER A 215 -0.54 4.29 24.84
CA SER A 215 -1.24 3.33 25.71
C SER A 215 -1.63 2.05 24.98
N GLY A 216 -1.86 2.14 23.66
CA GLY A 216 -2.17 0.99 22.82
C GLY A 216 -0.99 0.07 22.48
N LEU A 217 0.27 0.48 22.67
CA LEU A 217 1.46 -0.29 22.24
C LEU A 217 1.77 -1.55 23.08
N GLY A 218 0.95 -1.88 24.09
CA GLY A 218 1.13 -3.07 24.92
C GLY A 218 1.22 -4.38 24.12
N TRP A 219 0.44 -4.51 23.06
CA TRP A 219 0.43 -5.69 22.19
C TRP A 219 1.79 -5.97 21.52
N PHE A 220 2.58 -4.91 21.27
CA PHE A 220 3.88 -5.03 20.60
C PHE A 220 5.00 -5.53 21.52
N SER A 221 4.79 -5.57 22.84
CA SER A 221 5.81 -5.94 23.81
C SER A 221 6.51 -7.29 23.54
N PRO A 222 5.81 -8.37 23.11
CA PRO A 222 6.44 -9.65 22.78
C PRO A 222 7.38 -9.60 21.57
N TYR A 223 7.23 -8.60 20.70
CA TYR A 223 7.95 -8.46 19.42
C TYR A 223 9.10 -7.45 19.49
N ARG A 224 9.26 -6.76 20.62
CA ARG A 224 10.41 -5.87 20.81
C ARG A 224 11.70 -6.69 20.91
N LYS A 225 12.69 -6.35 20.09
CA LYS A 225 14.04 -6.86 20.29
C LYS A 225 14.54 -6.37 21.67
N LYS A 226 15.04 -7.27 22.49
CA LYS A 226 15.73 -6.97 23.74
C LYS A 226 17.08 -6.33 23.43
#